data_15c6ad323a9e8fa9823f9f396b15a1fe
#
_entry.id   15c6ad323a9e8fa9823f9f396b15a1fe
#
_cell.length_a   1.000
_cell.length_b   1.000
_cell.length_c   1.000
_cell.angle_alpha   90.00
_cell.angle_beta   90.00
_cell.angle_gamma   90.00
#
_symmetry.space_group_name_H-M   'P 1'
#
loop_
_entity.id
_entity.type
_entity.pdbx_description
1 polymer ?
#
loop_
_entity_poly.entity_id
_entity_poly.type
_entity_poly.pdbx_seq_one_letter_code
_entity_poly.pdbx_strand_id
1 'polypeptide(L)'
;MSINEILQRASERAERMSLPYAGALTPSEAHEIWQAAPGAQLVDVRTRAEWDYVGRIPGAIEIEMLTYPGNRPNPAFLPELERQVDKESLVMFICRSGGRSHNAAVLATQVGYGACYNVLEGFEGNKDSQGHRNTLGGWRVAGLPWTQG
;
A
#
# COMPACT_ATOMS: atom_id res chain seq x y z
N MET A 1 -11.88 -14.43 -8.37
CA MET A 1 -10.85 -14.22 -9.39
C MET A 1 -9.56 -14.91 -8.95
N SER A 2 -8.83 -15.52 -9.87
CA SER A 2 -7.56 -16.16 -9.50
C SER A 2 -6.48 -15.12 -9.23
N ILE A 3 -5.45 -15.52 -8.47
CA ILE A 3 -4.29 -14.66 -8.20
C ILE A 3 -3.64 -14.20 -9.50
N ASN A 4 -3.48 -15.10 -10.45
CA ASN A 4 -2.86 -14.77 -11.75
C ASN A 4 -3.69 -13.74 -12.52
N GLU A 5 -5.01 -13.83 -12.50
CA GLU A 5 -5.87 -12.86 -13.16
C GLU A 5 -5.76 -11.48 -12.49
N ILE A 6 -5.70 -11.44 -11.16
CA ILE A 6 -5.52 -10.19 -10.42
C ILE A 6 -4.19 -9.54 -10.78
N LEU A 7 -3.10 -10.32 -10.77
CA LEU A 7 -1.78 -9.81 -11.10
C LEU A 7 -1.69 -9.35 -12.55
N GLN A 8 -2.38 -10.02 -13.46
CA GLN A 8 -2.46 -9.60 -14.86
C GLN A 8 -3.14 -8.24 -14.98
N ARG A 9 -4.27 -8.04 -14.31
CA ARG A 9 -4.96 -6.74 -14.30
C ARG A 9 -4.10 -5.65 -13.68
N ALA A 10 -3.40 -5.97 -12.60
CA ALA A 10 -2.52 -5.00 -11.95
C ALA A 10 -1.39 -4.56 -12.88
N SER A 11 -0.80 -5.50 -13.61
CA SER A 11 0.25 -5.23 -14.60
C SER A 11 -0.27 -4.36 -15.75
N GLU A 12 -1.46 -4.65 -16.24
CA GLU A 12 -2.10 -3.85 -17.30
C GLU A 12 -2.34 -2.41 -16.86
N ARG A 13 -2.75 -2.21 -15.59
CA ARG A 13 -2.90 -0.85 -15.02
C ARG A 13 -1.57 -0.13 -15.00
N ALA A 14 -0.49 -0.81 -14.60
CA ALA A 14 0.84 -0.22 -14.58
C ALA A 14 1.27 0.24 -15.98
N GLU A 15 1.01 -0.56 -16.99
CA GLU A 15 1.32 -0.18 -18.37
C GLU A 15 0.52 1.04 -18.81
N ARG A 16 -0.80 1.05 -18.58
CA ARG A 16 -1.66 2.17 -18.97
C ARG A 16 -1.31 3.47 -18.24
N MET A 17 -0.89 3.35 -16.98
CA MET A 17 -0.54 4.51 -16.14
C MET A 17 0.93 4.87 -16.22
N SER A 18 1.72 4.12 -17.00
CA SER A 18 3.17 4.30 -17.13
C SER A 18 3.90 4.26 -15.78
N LEU A 19 3.56 3.27 -14.95
CA LEU A 19 4.15 3.12 -13.63
C LEU A 19 5.47 2.34 -13.71
N PRO A 20 6.50 2.73 -12.92
CA PRO A 20 7.81 2.08 -12.96
C PRO A 20 7.91 0.85 -12.05
N TYR A 21 6.81 0.32 -11.57
CA TYR A 21 6.76 -0.88 -10.73
C TYR A 21 5.74 -1.89 -11.27
N ALA A 22 5.67 -3.06 -10.64
CA ALA A 22 5.00 -4.21 -11.23
C ALA A 22 3.50 -4.03 -11.48
N GLY A 23 2.79 -3.31 -10.61
CA GLY A 23 1.36 -3.13 -10.85
C GLY A 23 0.66 -2.29 -9.80
N ALA A 24 -0.64 -2.08 -10.05
CA ALA A 24 -1.52 -1.32 -9.17
C ALA A 24 -2.76 -2.17 -8.87
N LEU A 25 -3.12 -2.26 -7.59
CA LEU A 25 -4.19 -3.12 -7.07
C LEU A 25 -5.28 -2.27 -6.42
N THR A 26 -6.53 -2.70 -6.53
CA THR A 26 -7.58 -2.14 -5.68
C THR A 26 -7.42 -2.71 -4.26
N PRO A 27 -8.02 -2.09 -3.23
CA PRO A 27 -7.95 -2.65 -1.87
C PRO A 27 -8.44 -4.08 -1.78
N SER A 28 -9.55 -4.42 -2.42
CA SER A 28 -10.09 -5.79 -2.40
C SER A 28 -9.16 -6.78 -3.08
N GLU A 29 -8.56 -6.41 -4.20
CA GLU A 29 -7.58 -7.25 -4.88
C GLU A 29 -6.33 -7.47 -4.01
N ALA A 30 -5.85 -6.41 -3.37
CA ALA A 30 -4.68 -6.51 -2.49
C ALA A 30 -4.95 -7.44 -1.31
N HIS A 31 -6.12 -7.32 -0.70
CA HIS A 31 -6.51 -8.20 0.40
C HIS A 31 -6.59 -9.66 -0.05
N GLU A 32 -7.16 -9.91 -1.22
CA GLU A 32 -7.27 -11.27 -1.75
C GLU A 32 -5.89 -11.89 -2.00
N ILE A 33 -4.96 -11.15 -2.60
CA ILE A 33 -3.59 -11.62 -2.78
C ILE A 33 -2.92 -11.88 -1.44
N TRP A 34 -3.08 -10.98 -0.48
CA TRP A 34 -2.46 -11.09 0.82
C TRP A 34 -2.92 -12.34 1.58
N GLN A 35 -4.20 -12.68 1.47
CA GLN A 35 -4.75 -13.87 2.11
C GLN A 35 -4.37 -15.17 1.40
N ALA A 36 -4.25 -15.16 0.07
CA ALA A 36 -4.13 -16.38 -0.71
C ALA A 36 -2.70 -16.69 -1.18
N ALA A 37 -1.84 -15.69 -1.36
CA ALA A 37 -0.49 -15.90 -1.88
C ALA A 37 0.51 -16.05 -0.73
N PRO A 38 1.17 -17.21 -0.58
CA PRO A 38 2.18 -17.40 0.46
C PRO A 38 3.32 -16.37 0.30
N GLY A 39 3.69 -15.75 1.40
CA GLY A 39 4.82 -14.80 1.40
C GLY A 39 4.51 -13.41 0.90
N ALA A 40 3.29 -13.14 0.39
CA ALA A 40 2.91 -11.79 0.02
C ALA A 40 2.85 -10.89 1.27
N GLN A 41 3.42 -9.69 1.16
CA GLN A 41 3.52 -8.75 2.28
C GLN A 41 2.75 -7.47 1.98
N LEU A 42 2.01 -6.99 2.97
CA LEU A 42 1.36 -5.68 2.93
C LEU A 42 2.12 -4.73 3.83
N VAL A 43 2.63 -3.64 3.26
CA VAL A 43 3.42 -2.65 3.99
C VAL A 43 2.64 -1.34 4.03
N ASP A 44 2.26 -0.92 5.24
CA ASP A 44 1.55 0.32 5.48
C ASP A 44 2.58 1.42 5.71
N VAL A 45 2.63 2.39 4.78
CA VAL A 45 3.65 3.44 4.79
C VAL A 45 3.11 4.78 5.30
N ARG A 46 1.97 4.74 6.01
CA ARG A 46 1.42 5.92 6.67
C ARG A 46 2.24 6.30 7.89
N THR A 47 1.82 7.31 8.62
CA THR A 47 2.48 7.74 9.85
C THR A 47 1.93 6.99 11.06
N ARG A 48 2.72 6.95 12.14
CA ARG A 48 2.29 6.38 13.40
C ARG A 48 1.03 7.06 13.93
N ALA A 49 0.90 8.37 13.74
CA ALA A 49 -0.29 9.10 14.14
C ALA A 49 -1.54 8.57 13.43
N GLU A 50 -1.44 8.24 12.14
CA GLU A 50 -2.54 7.66 11.40
C GLU A 50 -2.88 6.25 11.92
N TRP A 51 -1.87 5.43 12.21
CA TRP A 51 -2.12 4.09 12.77
C TRP A 51 -2.83 4.17 14.12
N ASP A 52 -2.39 5.08 14.99
CA ASP A 52 -2.92 5.18 16.35
C ASP A 52 -4.32 5.80 16.39
N TYR A 53 -4.60 6.80 15.56
CA TYR A 53 -5.83 7.59 15.66
C TYR A 53 -6.84 7.38 14.55
N VAL A 54 -6.39 7.06 13.34
CA VAL A 54 -7.31 6.82 12.21
C VAL A 54 -7.70 5.36 12.11
N GLY A 55 -6.76 4.47 12.35
CA GLY A 55 -6.96 3.03 12.30
C GLY A 55 -5.79 2.32 11.67
N ARG A 56 -5.69 1.01 11.90
CA ARG A 56 -4.62 0.19 11.35
C ARG A 56 -5.15 -1.13 10.81
N ILE A 57 -4.35 -1.74 9.94
CA ILE A 57 -4.65 -3.03 9.33
C ILE A 57 -3.93 -4.12 10.13
N PRO A 58 -4.65 -5.02 10.80
CA PRO A 58 -3.99 -6.09 11.58
C PRO A 58 -3.07 -6.93 10.71
N GLY A 59 -1.83 -7.11 11.15
CA GLY A 59 -0.85 -7.93 10.44
C GLY A 59 -0.02 -7.22 9.38
N ALA A 60 -0.37 -6.00 9.01
CA ALA A 60 0.44 -5.24 8.06
C ALA A 60 1.76 -4.81 8.69
N ILE A 61 2.81 -4.76 7.88
CA ILE A 61 4.10 -4.24 8.31
C ILE A 61 4.00 -2.71 8.26
N GLU A 62 4.32 -2.04 9.36
CA GLU A 62 4.19 -0.59 9.49
C GLU A 62 5.56 0.08 9.43
N ILE A 63 5.82 0.84 8.36
CA ILE A 63 7.06 1.59 8.18
C ILE A 63 6.73 2.95 7.60
N GLU A 64 7.02 4.02 8.32
CA GLU A 64 6.70 5.37 7.84
C GLU A 64 7.56 5.78 6.64
N MET A 65 6.92 6.30 5.59
CA MET A 65 7.61 7.01 4.49
C MET A 65 7.95 8.43 4.91
N LEU A 66 7.00 9.10 5.55
CA LEU A 66 7.14 10.44 6.09
C LEU A 66 6.83 10.38 7.57
N THR A 67 7.44 11.25 8.34
CA THR A 67 7.15 11.36 9.77
C THR A 67 6.16 12.50 10.04
N TYR A 68 5.36 12.35 11.08
CA TYR A 68 4.42 13.37 11.52
C TYR A 68 4.79 13.85 12.92
N PRO A 69 4.70 15.16 13.19
CA PRO A 69 4.33 16.23 12.27
C PRO A 69 5.48 16.66 11.35
N GLY A 70 5.13 17.41 10.30
CA GLY A 70 6.09 18.05 9.41
C GLY A 70 6.33 17.35 8.09
N ASN A 71 5.79 16.15 7.88
CA ASN A 71 5.90 15.40 6.61
C ASN A 71 7.34 15.31 6.10
N ARG A 72 8.27 14.97 6.98
CA ARG A 72 9.68 14.82 6.61
C ARG A 72 9.96 13.40 6.14
N PRO A 73 10.74 13.23 5.07
CA PRO A 73 11.15 11.89 4.64
C PRO A 73 11.83 11.13 5.78
N ASN A 74 11.48 9.85 5.91
CA ASN A 74 12.10 8.97 6.90
C ASN A 74 13.34 8.30 6.27
N PRO A 75 14.56 8.67 6.68
CA PRO A 75 15.76 8.08 6.09
C PRO A 75 15.92 6.60 6.40
N ALA A 76 15.20 6.09 7.39
CA ALA A 76 15.24 4.67 7.76
C ALA A 76 14.25 3.82 6.95
N PHE A 77 13.46 4.40 6.03
CA PHE A 77 12.43 3.65 5.32
C PHE A 77 13.00 2.43 4.57
N LEU A 78 13.95 2.66 3.67
CA LEU A 78 14.54 1.55 2.89
C LEU A 78 15.33 0.57 3.76
N PRO A 79 16.20 1.01 4.69
CA PRO A 79 16.86 0.06 5.58
C PRO A 79 15.89 -0.81 6.39
N GLU A 80 14.80 -0.25 6.88
CA GLU A 80 13.80 -1.03 7.61
C GLU A 80 13.04 -1.99 6.71
N LEU A 81 12.69 -1.56 5.50
CA LEU A 81 12.05 -2.42 4.53
C LEU A 81 12.96 -3.61 4.19
N GLU A 82 14.23 -3.35 3.90
CA GLU A 82 15.19 -4.38 3.55
C GLU A 82 15.42 -5.37 4.68
N ARG A 83 15.33 -4.91 5.94
CA ARG A 83 15.45 -5.80 7.10
C ARG A 83 14.24 -6.70 7.29
N GLN A 84 13.04 -6.21 6.98
CA GLN A 84 11.79 -6.90 7.29
C GLN A 84 11.18 -7.68 6.12
N VAL A 85 11.52 -7.33 4.89
CA VAL A 85 10.89 -7.88 3.68
C VAL A 85 11.96 -8.27 2.68
N ASP A 86 11.93 -9.54 2.23
CA ASP A 86 12.87 -10.01 1.22
C ASP A 86 12.56 -9.38 -0.15
N LYS A 87 13.61 -9.10 -0.92
CA LYS A 87 13.47 -8.48 -2.24
C LYS A 87 12.75 -9.37 -3.26
N GLU A 88 12.67 -10.66 -2.99
CA GLU A 88 11.97 -11.62 -3.85
C GLU A 88 10.48 -11.73 -3.51
N SER A 89 10.04 -11.13 -2.40
CA SER A 89 8.63 -11.16 -1.99
C SER A 89 7.78 -10.27 -2.88
N LEU A 90 6.52 -10.66 -3.03
CA LEU A 90 5.50 -9.77 -3.56
C LEU A 90 5.15 -8.77 -2.46
N VAL A 91 5.32 -7.48 -2.72
CA VAL A 91 5.13 -6.42 -1.72
C VAL A 91 4.08 -5.45 -2.21
N MET A 92 3.08 -5.21 -1.38
CA MET A 92 2.01 -4.25 -1.65
C MET A 92 2.15 -3.10 -0.66
N PHE A 93 2.21 -1.87 -1.17
CA PHE A 93 2.33 -0.68 -0.33
C PHE A 93 1.00 0.04 -0.26
N ILE A 94 0.59 0.45 0.94
CA ILE A 94 -0.65 1.17 1.17
C ILE A 94 -0.39 2.43 2.01
N CYS A 95 -1.07 3.53 1.66
CA CYS A 95 -1.06 4.75 2.45
C CYS A 95 -2.48 5.27 2.60
N ARG A 96 -2.68 6.58 2.76
CA ARG A 96 -4.03 7.13 2.96
C ARG A 96 -4.88 7.09 1.68
N SER A 97 -4.30 7.48 0.54
CA SER A 97 -5.03 7.58 -0.73
C SER A 97 -4.22 7.20 -1.97
N GLY A 98 -2.98 6.72 -1.81
CA GLY A 98 -2.17 6.16 -2.89
C GLY A 98 -0.89 6.90 -3.25
N GLY A 99 -0.66 8.12 -2.74
CA GLY A 99 0.50 8.93 -3.12
C GLY A 99 1.82 8.50 -2.49
N ARG A 100 1.86 8.39 -1.17
CA ARG A 100 3.08 7.94 -0.47
C ARG A 100 3.42 6.50 -0.84
N SER A 101 2.43 5.65 -0.99
CA SER A 101 2.63 4.25 -1.37
C SER A 101 3.13 4.12 -2.81
N HIS A 102 2.72 5.03 -3.70
CA HIS A 102 3.30 5.11 -5.04
C HIS A 102 4.82 5.38 -4.93
N ASN A 103 5.22 6.38 -4.16
CA ASN A 103 6.63 6.70 -3.97
C ASN A 103 7.40 5.55 -3.33
N ALA A 104 6.78 4.85 -2.37
CA ALA A 104 7.39 3.68 -1.75
C ALA A 104 7.65 2.57 -2.77
N ALA A 105 6.69 2.30 -3.65
CA ALA A 105 6.85 1.30 -4.70
C ALA A 105 7.97 1.68 -5.68
N VAL A 106 8.08 2.95 -6.04
CA VAL A 106 9.16 3.45 -6.90
C VAL A 106 10.52 3.21 -6.25
N LEU A 107 10.68 3.64 -4.98
CA LEU A 107 11.95 3.50 -4.26
C LEU A 107 12.34 2.04 -4.08
N ALA A 108 11.39 1.20 -3.70
CA ALA A 108 11.67 -0.22 -3.49
C ALA A 108 12.10 -0.90 -4.81
N THR A 109 11.44 -0.57 -5.91
CA THR A 109 11.80 -1.10 -7.23
C THR A 109 13.23 -0.69 -7.60
N GLN A 110 13.61 0.55 -7.31
CA GLN A 110 14.96 1.06 -7.60
C GLN A 110 16.06 0.32 -6.84
N VAL A 111 15.76 -0.22 -5.66
CA VAL A 111 16.76 -0.96 -4.87
C VAL A 111 16.65 -2.48 -5.04
N GLY A 112 15.90 -2.95 -6.03
CA GLY A 112 15.93 -4.35 -6.44
C GLY A 112 14.73 -5.21 -6.05
N TYR A 113 13.67 -4.63 -5.49
CA TYR A 113 12.41 -5.36 -5.29
C TYR A 113 11.74 -5.57 -6.64
N GLY A 114 11.53 -6.83 -7.02
CA GLY A 114 11.04 -7.16 -8.36
C GLY A 114 9.51 -7.19 -8.50
N ALA A 115 8.77 -7.23 -7.40
CA ALA A 115 7.32 -7.39 -7.42
C ALA A 115 6.64 -6.41 -6.46
N CYS A 116 6.74 -5.12 -6.77
CA CYS A 116 6.14 -4.04 -5.99
C CYS A 116 4.82 -3.60 -6.59
N TYR A 117 3.83 -3.41 -5.74
CA TYR A 117 2.48 -3.01 -6.12
C TYR A 117 2.01 -1.84 -5.25
N ASN A 118 1.30 -0.91 -5.88
CA ASN A 118 0.64 0.17 -5.14
C ASN A 118 -0.83 -0.20 -4.91
N VAL A 119 -1.30 -0.09 -3.69
CA VAL A 119 -2.73 -0.25 -3.39
C VAL A 119 -3.41 1.08 -3.65
N LEU A 120 -4.13 1.15 -4.76
CA LEU A 120 -4.90 2.33 -5.17
C LEU A 120 -5.96 2.63 -4.12
N GLU A 121 -6.37 3.90 -4.02
CA GLU A 121 -7.36 4.39 -3.05
C GLU A 121 -6.86 4.39 -1.60
N GLY A 122 -5.89 3.54 -1.24
CA GLY A 122 -5.33 3.49 0.10
C GLY A 122 -6.33 3.10 1.19
N PHE A 123 -6.06 3.55 2.41
CA PHE A 123 -6.88 3.21 3.58
C PHE A 123 -8.18 3.99 3.64
N GLU A 124 -8.16 5.27 3.24
CA GLU A 124 -9.29 6.20 3.39
C GLU A 124 -9.90 6.66 2.07
N GLY A 125 -9.22 6.44 0.95
CA GLY A 125 -9.67 6.92 -0.34
C GLY A 125 -9.48 8.42 -0.55
N ASN A 126 -9.95 8.88 -1.71
CA ASN A 126 -9.92 10.30 -2.04
C ASN A 126 -11.05 11.05 -1.36
N LYS A 127 -10.88 12.37 -1.23
CA LYS A 127 -11.94 13.23 -0.70
C LYS A 127 -13.10 13.31 -1.69
N ASP A 128 -14.32 13.32 -1.16
CA ASP A 128 -15.52 13.60 -1.96
C ASP A 128 -15.71 15.11 -2.16
N SER A 129 -16.82 15.50 -2.80
CA SER A 129 -17.10 16.91 -3.09
C SER A 129 -17.25 17.78 -1.83
N GLN A 130 -17.45 17.16 -0.67
CA GLN A 130 -17.58 17.86 0.61
C GLN A 130 -16.30 17.81 1.43
N GLY A 131 -15.23 17.28 0.85
CA GLY A 131 -13.93 17.18 1.54
C GLY A 131 -13.84 16.02 2.51
N HIS A 132 -14.72 15.03 2.40
CA HIS A 132 -14.71 13.86 3.28
C HIS A 132 -14.06 12.67 2.62
N ARG A 133 -13.23 11.96 3.38
CA ARG A 133 -12.69 10.65 2.98
C ARG A 133 -13.60 9.54 3.50
N ASN A 134 -13.30 8.31 3.13
CA ASN A 134 -14.09 7.12 3.51
C ASN A 134 -15.51 7.13 2.94
N THR A 135 -15.69 7.72 1.80
CA THR A 135 -16.98 7.76 1.11
C THR A 135 -16.89 7.20 -0.30
N LEU A 136 -15.82 7.53 -1.05
CA LEU A 136 -15.68 7.14 -2.45
C LEU A 136 -14.97 5.80 -2.63
N GLY A 137 -14.04 5.46 -1.74
CA GLY A 137 -13.26 4.25 -1.87
C GLY A 137 -12.30 4.08 -0.70
N GLY A 138 -11.44 3.07 -0.81
CA GLY A 138 -10.42 2.76 0.19
C GLY A 138 -10.67 1.46 0.93
N TRP A 139 -9.66 1.04 1.69
CA TRP A 139 -9.69 -0.21 2.44
C TRP A 139 -10.90 -0.34 3.36
N ARG A 140 -11.22 0.72 4.11
CA ARG A 140 -12.35 0.71 5.03
C ARG A 140 -13.69 0.70 4.31
N VAL A 141 -13.84 1.48 3.23
CA VAL A 141 -15.08 1.50 2.43
C VAL A 141 -15.34 0.14 1.80
N ALA A 142 -14.27 -0.57 1.41
CA ALA A 142 -14.39 -1.92 0.85
C ALA A 142 -14.78 -2.98 1.90
N GLY A 143 -14.87 -2.62 3.17
CA GLY A 143 -15.28 -3.55 4.23
C GLY A 143 -14.18 -4.50 4.66
N LEU A 144 -12.92 -4.18 4.41
CA LEU A 144 -11.79 -5.04 4.74
C LEU A 144 -11.36 -4.85 6.21
N PRO A 145 -10.65 -5.83 6.81
CA PRO A 145 -10.34 -5.80 8.25
C PRO A 145 -9.49 -4.60 8.66
N TRP A 146 -9.90 -3.91 9.71
CA TRP A 146 -9.15 -2.82 10.33
C TRP A 146 -9.55 -2.68 11.79
N THR A 147 -8.68 -2.07 12.59
CA THR A 147 -8.94 -1.79 14.00
C THR A 147 -8.61 -0.36 14.33
N GLN A 148 -9.19 0.14 15.44
CA GLN A 148 -8.92 1.49 15.94
C GLN A 148 -8.71 1.39 17.45
N GLY A 149 -7.62 1.90 17.92
CA GLY A 149 -7.28 1.74 19.32
C GLY A 149 -7.23 2.98 20.14
#